data_42ed2a6698cdee2160f45bfc23b4df3e
#
_entry.id   42ed2a6698cdee2160f45bfc23b4df3e
#
_cell.length_a   1.000
_cell.length_b   1.000
_cell.length_c   1.000
_cell.angle_alpha   90.00
_cell.angle_beta   90.00
_cell.angle_gamma   90.00
#
_symmetry.space_group_name_H-M   'P 1'
#
loop_
_entity.id
_entity.type
_entity.pdbx_description
1 polymer ?
#
loop_
_entity_poly.entity_id
_entity_poly.type
_entity_poly.pdbx_seq_one_letter_code
_entity_poly.pdbx_strand_id
1 'polypeptide(L)'
;MQQDPQRRSWYLGPLVVLTLLVGVLIGKGWERTGHATETYEELKTFSEVLSQIQKHYVEEVKPKDLVQGAIRGMLATLDPHSAYMTPEMYKEVQVETKGEFGGVGIQIGIKDNRLAVIAPIEGTPAHRAGIKAGDFIIKVNEESTKDLTLMDAVQKMRGPKGSKVTLTIQRDGVADPLPFTLERDIIKIESVRTKVLDGNIAYVRLTQFQEASGRDLSKALKKFKEQKLQSTILDLRNNPGGLLTAAVEVSEQFVAPGKLIVYIKGRDGRKDEYLSRMKDAPEEYPLIILVNEGSASASEIVAGALPDWGRAVIIGTTTFGKGSVQTILPLADGSGLRLTTAKYYTPKGRSIQSTGITPDIVVKPQPPTVVAKAADKDKDKEGDGKPTAPHPAAKTPTTPPAVAKPGEEPSAKGAPGDPSGEASLEEDIQLQKAVELLKTWKIVKDLKPL
;
A
#
# COMPACT_ATOMS: atom_id res chain seq x y z
N MET A 1 37.49 -49.59 -66.02
CA MET A 1 37.04 -48.37 -65.30
C MET A 1 36.40 -48.80 -63.98
N GLN A 2 37.21 -48.81 -62.90
CA GLN A 2 36.73 -49.14 -61.56
C GLN A 2 36.23 -47.81 -60.90
N GLN A 3 34.96 -47.76 -60.56
CA GLN A 3 34.38 -46.65 -59.82
C GLN A 3 34.62 -46.84 -58.31
N ASP A 4 35.29 -45.89 -57.72
CA ASP A 4 35.68 -45.84 -56.31
C ASP A 4 34.46 -45.61 -55.39
N PRO A 5 34.07 -46.54 -54.47
CA PRO A 5 32.91 -46.42 -53.61
C PRO A 5 33.08 -45.49 -52.45
N GLN A 6 34.27 -44.90 -52.18
CA GLN A 6 34.52 -44.11 -50.98
C GLN A 6 34.06 -42.64 -51.04
N ARG A 7 33.71 -42.10 -52.21
CA ARG A 7 33.23 -40.70 -52.34
C ARG A 7 31.77 -40.49 -51.97
N ARG A 8 30.94 -41.53 -51.81
CA ARG A 8 29.51 -41.42 -51.54
C ARG A 8 29.13 -41.21 -50.04
N SER A 9 30.04 -41.54 -49.12
CA SER A 9 29.74 -41.52 -47.68
C SER A 9 29.95 -40.11 -47.01
N TRP A 10 30.69 -39.23 -47.63
CA TRP A 10 31.00 -37.90 -47.07
C TRP A 10 29.86 -36.89 -47.10
N TYR A 11 28.89 -37.11 -47.98
CA TYR A 11 27.69 -36.24 -48.09
C TYR A 11 26.51 -36.69 -47.22
N LEU A 12 26.51 -37.91 -46.71
CA LEU A 12 25.46 -38.44 -45.87
C LEU A 12 25.46 -37.80 -44.42
N GLY A 13 26.65 -37.56 -43.89
CA GLY A 13 26.79 -36.94 -42.56
C GLY A 13 26.18 -35.53 -42.48
N PRO A 14 26.62 -34.60 -43.35
CA PRO A 14 26.06 -33.24 -43.33
C PRO A 14 24.55 -33.19 -43.73
N LEU A 15 24.08 -34.10 -44.54
CA LEU A 15 22.66 -34.16 -44.88
C LEU A 15 21.79 -34.59 -43.69
N VAL A 16 22.25 -35.56 -42.89
CA VAL A 16 21.55 -35.99 -41.65
C VAL A 16 21.53 -34.87 -40.60
N VAL A 17 22.65 -34.17 -40.45
CA VAL A 17 22.70 -33.02 -39.54
C VAL A 17 21.79 -31.89 -39.98
N LEU A 18 21.74 -31.61 -41.28
CA LEU A 18 20.85 -30.58 -41.83
C LEU A 18 19.36 -30.96 -41.66
N THR A 19 18.96 -32.21 -41.88
CA THR A 19 17.59 -32.67 -41.65
C THR A 19 17.18 -32.66 -40.19
N LEU A 20 18.12 -32.98 -39.26
CA LEU A 20 17.88 -32.86 -37.83
C LEU A 20 17.71 -31.39 -37.39
N LEU A 21 18.55 -30.48 -37.91
CA LEU A 21 18.43 -29.04 -37.63
C LEU A 21 17.12 -28.45 -38.18
N VAL A 22 16.73 -28.83 -39.38
CA VAL A 22 15.45 -28.40 -39.98
C VAL A 22 14.26 -28.99 -39.19
N GLY A 23 14.34 -30.24 -38.74
CA GLY A 23 13.33 -30.90 -37.90
C GLY A 23 13.17 -30.18 -36.52
N VAL A 24 14.28 -29.75 -35.89
CA VAL A 24 14.25 -28.99 -34.64
C VAL A 24 13.65 -27.59 -34.86
N LEU A 25 13.97 -26.92 -35.97
CA LEU A 25 13.41 -25.62 -36.32
C LEU A 25 11.91 -25.68 -36.60
N ILE A 26 11.46 -26.71 -37.33
CA ILE A 26 10.02 -26.93 -37.62
C ILE A 26 9.29 -27.32 -36.32
N GLY A 27 9.88 -28.17 -35.45
CA GLY A 27 9.29 -28.58 -34.19
C GLY A 27 9.08 -27.40 -33.23
N LYS A 28 10.09 -26.52 -33.09
CA LYS A 28 9.94 -25.27 -32.29
C LYS A 28 8.95 -24.26 -32.87
N GLY A 29 8.73 -24.26 -34.18
CA GLY A 29 7.70 -23.44 -34.84
C GLY A 29 6.29 -23.96 -34.55
N TRP A 30 6.12 -25.28 -34.48
CA TRP A 30 4.82 -25.92 -34.28
C TRP A 30 4.30 -25.78 -32.83
N GLU A 31 5.16 -25.82 -31.82
CA GLU A 31 4.75 -25.56 -30.43
C GLU A 31 4.20 -24.14 -30.26
N ARG A 32 4.78 -23.14 -30.95
CA ARG A 32 4.29 -21.75 -30.89
C ARG A 32 2.94 -21.56 -31.63
N THR A 33 2.68 -22.29 -32.69
CA THR A 33 1.41 -22.20 -33.40
C THR A 33 0.26 -22.91 -32.67
N GLY A 34 0.54 -23.99 -31.93
CA GLY A 34 -0.45 -24.69 -31.11
C GLY A 34 -1.11 -23.80 -30.05
N HIS A 35 -0.33 -23.08 -29.29
CA HIS A 35 -0.85 -22.15 -28.23
C HIS A 35 -1.64 -20.97 -28.81
N ALA A 36 -1.26 -20.47 -29.98
CA ALA A 36 -2.01 -19.39 -30.63
C ALA A 36 -3.38 -19.82 -31.09
N THR A 37 -3.50 -21.04 -31.59
CA THR A 37 -4.78 -21.61 -32.06
C THR A 37 -5.74 -21.88 -30.91
N GLU A 38 -5.24 -22.46 -29.81
CA GLU A 38 -6.01 -22.72 -28.59
C GLU A 38 -6.55 -21.39 -27.97
N THR A 39 -5.72 -20.38 -27.84
CA THR A 39 -6.15 -19.06 -27.35
C THR A 39 -7.21 -18.42 -28.24
N TYR A 40 -7.13 -18.63 -29.58
CA TYR A 40 -8.11 -18.07 -30.51
C TYR A 40 -9.49 -18.75 -30.37
N GLU A 41 -9.55 -20.07 -30.22
CA GLU A 41 -10.80 -20.81 -29.99
C GLU A 41 -11.47 -20.35 -28.65
N GLU A 42 -10.69 -20.15 -27.58
CA GLU A 42 -11.20 -19.64 -26.30
C GLU A 42 -11.76 -18.22 -26.42
N LEU A 43 -11.09 -17.34 -27.17
CA LEU A 43 -11.57 -15.98 -27.42
C LEU A 43 -12.87 -15.98 -28.27
N LYS A 44 -13.03 -16.94 -29.21
CA LYS A 44 -14.27 -17.12 -29.99
C LYS A 44 -15.42 -17.49 -29.05
N THR A 45 -15.21 -18.50 -28.18
CA THR A 45 -16.20 -18.93 -27.19
C THR A 45 -16.58 -17.76 -26.24
N PHE A 46 -15.60 -16.98 -25.77
CA PHE A 46 -15.85 -15.79 -24.96
C PHE A 46 -16.74 -14.77 -25.67
N SER A 47 -16.46 -14.49 -26.97
CA SER A 47 -17.23 -13.53 -27.76
C SER A 47 -18.65 -14.03 -28.02
N GLU A 48 -18.84 -15.35 -28.23
CA GLU A 48 -20.16 -15.97 -28.39
C GLU A 48 -20.97 -15.83 -27.08
N VAL A 49 -20.41 -16.19 -25.93
CA VAL A 49 -21.07 -16.02 -24.61
C VAL A 49 -21.46 -14.57 -24.36
N LEU A 50 -20.58 -13.61 -24.64
CA LEU A 50 -20.88 -12.20 -24.52
C LEU A 50 -22.08 -11.78 -25.36
N SER A 51 -22.13 -12.24 -26.63
CA SER A 51 -23.23 -11.98 -27.53
C SER A 51 -24.56 -12.61 -27.08
N GLN A 52 -24.51 -13.84 -26.54
CA GLN A 52 -25.69 -14.51 -25.99
C GLN A 52 -26.27 -13.81 -24.78
N ILE A 53 -25.40 -13.35 -23.87
CA ILE A 53 -25.83 -12.58 -22.69
C ILE A 53 -26.51 -11.28 -23.14
N GLN A 54 -25.92 -10.52 -24.07
CA GLN A 54 -26.51 -9.28 -24.56
C GLN A 54 -27.87 -9.48 -25.24
N LYS A 55 -28.09 -10.61 -25.89
CA LYS A 55 -29.33 -10.91 -26.62
C LYS A 55 -30.44 -11.49 -25.75
N HIS A 56 -30.10 -12.26 -24.74
CA HIS A 56 -31.05 -13.13 -24.05
C HIS A 56 -31.20 -12.85 -22.55
N TYR A 57 -30.32 -12.04 -21.96
CA TYR A 57 -30.49 -11.70 -20.56
C TYR A 57 -31.77 -10.86 -20.36
N VAL A 58 -32.46 -11.09 -19.24
CA VAL A 58 -33.80 -10.51 -18.96
C VAL A 58 -33.79 -8.99 -18.87
N GLU A 59 -32.66 -8.39 -18.51
CA GLU A 59 -32.49 -6.94 -18.39
C GLU A 59 -31.44 -6.44 -19.37
N GLU A 60 -31.50 -5.16 -19.75
CA GLU A 60 -30.47 -4.54 -20.58
C GLU A 60 -29.14 -4.45 -19.82
N VAL A 61 -28.06 -4.98 -20.42
CA VAL A 61 -26.72 -4.97 -19.84
C VAL A 61 -25.76 -4.13 -20.68
N LYS A 62 -24.90 -3.37 -20.01
CA LYS A 62 -23.87 -2.58 -20.68
C LYS A 62 -22.69 -3.47 -21.05
N PRO A 63 -22.26 -3.49 -22.33
CA PRO A 63 -21.12 -4.28 -22.77
C PRO A 63 -19.85 -4.02 -21.97
N LYS A 64 -19.62 -2.77 -21.61
CA LYS A 64 -18.46 -2.34 -20.80
C LYS A 64 -18.41 -3.06 -19.44
N ASP A 65 -19.54 -3.18 -18.76
CA ASP A 65 -19.60 -3.80 -17.43
C ASP A 65 -19.33 -5.30 -17.49
N LEU A 66 -19.86 -5.97 -18.54
CA LEU A 66 -19.58 -7.39 -18.79
C LEU A 66 -18.11 -7.66 -19.09
N VAL A 67 -17.49 -6.84 -19.94
CA VAL A 67 -16.06 -6.97 -20.29
C VAL A 67 -15.19 -6.69 -19.06
N GLN A 68 -15.49 -5.66 -18.28
CA GLN A 68 -14.76 -5.40 -17.05
C GLN A 68 -14.93 -6.51 -16.01
N GLY A 69 -16.13 -7.09 -15.91
CA GLY A 69 -16.39 -8.26 -15.07
C GLY A 69 -15.53 -9.46 -15.48
N ALA A 70 -15.44 -9.73 -16.79
CA ALA A 70 -14.59 -10.80 -17.32
C ALA A 70 -13.11 -10.56 -17.03
N ILE A 71 -12.60 -9.35 -17.22
CA ILE A 71 -11.20 -8.98 -16.89
C ILE A 71 -10.93 -9.21 -15.40
N ARG A 72 -11.84 -8.79 -14.52
CA ARG A 72 -11.71 -9.06 -13.08
C ARG A 72 -11.71 -10.54 -12.76
N GLY A 73 -12.56 -11.32 -13.44
CA GLY A 73 -12.58 -12.78 -13.32
C GLY A 73 -11.25 -13.43 -13.71
N MET A 74 -10.67 -13.04 -14.83
CA MET A 74 -9.32 -13.52 -15.24
C MET A 74 -8.25 -13.21 -14.19
N LEU A 75 -8.24 -12.00 -13.67
CA LEU A 75 -7.24 -11.59 -12.67
C LEU A 75 -7.41 -12.30 -11.34
N ALA A 76 -8.65 -12.58 -10.93
CA ALA A 76 -8.95 -13.33 -9.71
C ALA A 76 -8.42 -14.78 -9.74
N THR A 77 -8.17 -15.36 -10.92
CA THR A 77 -7.55 -16.68 -11.05
C THR A 77 -6.04 -16.68 -10.80
N LEU A 78 -5.40 -15.51 -10.77
CA LEU A 78 -3.94 -15.38 -10.62
C LEU A 78 -3.53 -15.29 -9.15
N ASP A 79 -3.98 -14.25 -8.47
CA ASP A 79 -3.68 -13.97 -7.06
C ASP A 79 -4.58 -12.82 -6.52
N PRO A 80 -4.67 -12.62 -5.19
CA PRO A 80 -5.53 -11.59 -4.59
C PRO A 80 -5.00 -10.14 -4.78
N HIS A 81 -3.81 -9.95 -5.33
CA HIS A 81 -3.17 -8.65 -5.47
C HIS A 81 -3.21 -8.10 -6.90
N SER A 82 -3.39 -8.98 -7.90
CA SER A 82 -3.57 -8.58 -9.29
C SER A 82 -4.97 -8.02 -9.49
N ALA A 83 -5.09 -6.83 -10.10
CA ALA A 83 -6.36 -6.15 -10.25
C ALA A 83 -6.43 -5.27 -11.50
N TYR A 84 -7.62 -5.16 -12.07
CA TYR A 84 -7.96 -4.13 -13.04
C TYR A 84 -8.35 -2.84 -12.31
N MET A 85 -7.77 -1.73 -12.70
CA MET A 85 -8.05 -0.40 -12.19
C MET A 85 -8.77 0.41 -13.25
N THR A 86 -9.94 0.99 -12.91
CA THR A 86 -10.58 1.97 -13.78
C THR A 86 -9.66 3.20 -13.97
N PRO A 87 -9.93 4.08 -14.95
CA PRO A 87 -9.13 5.29 -15.13
C PRO A 87 -9.04 6.13 -13.84
N GLU A 88 -10.12 6.20 -13.08
CA GLU A 88 -10.18 6.93 -11.80
C GLU A 88 -9.30 6.28 -10.74
N MET A 89 -9.41 4.96 -10.57
CA MET A 89 -8.57 4.19 -9.63
C MET A 89 -7.09 4.27 -9.99
N TYR A 90 -6.77 4.19 -11.28
CA TYR A 90 -5.39 4.30 -11.74
C TYR A 90 -4.81 5.69 -11.46
N LYS A 91 -5.58 6.74 -11.69
CA LYS A 91 -5.20 8.11 -11.36
C LYS A 91 -4.98 8.31 -9.85
N GLU A 92 -5.81 7.67 -9.00
CA GLU A 92 -5.63 7.72 -7.55
C GLU A 92 -4.33 7.06 -7.12
N VAL A 93 -4.00 5.88 -7.64
CA VAL A 93 -2.72 5.22 -7.39
C VAL A 93 -1.53 6.08 -7.83
N GLN A 94 -1.64 6.81 -8.95
CA GLN A 94 -0.60 7.75 -9.37
C GLN A 94 -0.44 8.90 -8.38
N VAL A 95 -1.53 9.42 -7.83
CA VAL A 95 -1.50 10.46 -6.79
C VAL A 95 -0.83 9.93 -5.52
N GLU A 96 -1.21 8.74 -5.07
CA GLU A 96 -0.62 8.11 -3.88
C GLU A 96 0.88 7.88 -4.02
N THR A 97 1.33 7.42 -5.20
CA THR A 97 2.75 7.14 -5.44
C THR A 97 3.59 8.41 -5.58
N LYS A 98 3.05 9.44 -6.24
CA LYS A 98 3.71 10.75 -6.34
C LYS A 98 3.75 11.49 -5.00
N GLY A 99 2.73 11.27 -4.16
CA GLY A 99 2.56 11.99 -2.90
C GLY A 99 2.12 13.44 -3.08
N GLU A 100 1.53 13.78 -4.25
CA GLU A 100 1.01 15.12 -4.51
C GLU A 100 -0.15 15.09 -5.50
N PHE A 101 -1.06 16.04 -5.37
CA PHE A 101 -2.20 16.21 -6.26
C PHE A 101 -2.63 17.67 -6.39
N GLY A 102 -3.24 18.01 -7.51
CA GLY A 102 -3.85 19.31 -7.68
C GLY A 102 -5.21 19.38 -6.98
N GLY A 103 -5.39 20.36 -6.11
CA GLY A 103 -6.63 20.50 -5.33
C GLY A 103 -6.61 21.68 -4.37
N VAL A 104 -7.51 21.67 -3.40
CA VAL A 104 -7.69 22.75 -2.43
C VAL A 104 -7.13 22.47 -1.03
N GLY A 105 -6.75 21.20 -0.74
CA GLY A 105 -6.12 20.80 0.52
C GLY A 105 -7.08 20.70 1.69
N ILE A 106 -8.09 19.85 1.56
CA ILE A 106 -9.07 19.55 2.61
C ILE A 106 -9.15 18.05 2.84
N GLN A 107 -9.10 17.63 4.09
CA GLN A 107 -9.53 16.29 4.48
C GLN A 107 -11.05 16.31 4.68
N ILE A 108 -11.76 15.43 3.99
CA ILE A 108 -13.21 15.35 4.03
C ILE A 108 -13.68 13.97 4.47
N GLY A 109 -14.89 13.92 4.98
CA GLY A 109 -15.57 12.69 5.39
C GLY A 109 -17.07 12.85 5.36
N ILE A 110 -17.79 11.79 5.70
CA ILE A 110 -19.25 11.83 5.85
C ILE A 110 -19.55 11.90 7.34
N LYS A 111 -20.30 12.93 7.75
CA LYS A 111 -20.86 13.10 9.09
C LYS A 111 -22.33 13.42 8.97
N ASP A 112 -23.18 12.73 9.72
CA ASP A 112 -24.65 12.90 9.69
C ASP A 112 -25.21 12.84 8.25
N ASN A 113 -24.72 11.90 7.45
CA ASN A 113 -25.05 11.71 6.03
C ASN A 113 -24.78 12.93 5.14
N ARG A 114 -23.86 13.82 5.54
CA ARG A 114 -23.45 15.02 4.81
C ARG A 114 -21.95 15.06 4.64
N LEU A 115 -21.48 15.68 3.56
CA LEU A 115 -20.07 15.90 3.31
C LEU A 115 -19.52 16.96 4.29
N ALA A 116 -18.55 16.58 5.11
CA ALA A 116 -17.97 17.44 6.14
C ALA A 116 -16.46 17.60 5.98
N VAL A 117 -15.95 18.75 6.36
CA VAL A 117 -14.53 19.04 6.51
C VAL A 117 -14.05 18.41 7.82
N ILE A 118 -13.15 17.42 7.74
CA ILE A 118 -12.46 16.88 8.91
C ILE A 118 -11.42 17.88 9.36
N ALA A 119 -10.54 18.32 8.44
CA ALA A 119 -9.56 19.38 8.67
C ALA A 119 -9.07 19.99 7.35
N PRO A 120 -8.84 21.30 7.26
CA PRO A 120 -8.03 21.88 6.21
C PRO A 120 -6.55 21.57 6.45
N ILE A 121 -5.81 21.26 5.38
CA ILE A 121 -4.37 21.01 5.45
C ILE A 121 -3.66 22.37 5.56
N GLU A 122 -2.75 22.51 6.52
CA GLU A 122 -2.03 23.74 6.79
C GLU A 122 -1.28 24.27 5.54
N GLY A 123 -1.30 25.59 5.32
CA GLY A 123 -0.64 26.23 4.20
C GLY A 123 -1.30 26.04 2.82
N THR A 124 -2.42 25.30 2.74
CA THR A 124 -3.16 25.06 1.48
C THR A 124 -4.16 26.16 1.15
N PRO A 125 -4.72 26.21 -0.08
CA PRO A 125 -5.75 27.18 -0.45
C PRO A 125 -6.95 27.22 0.50
N ALA A 126 -7.45 26.07 0.91
CA ALA A 126 -8.59 26.00 1.82
C ALA A 126 -8.27 26.55 3.22
N HIS A 127 -7.08 26.22 3.75
CA HIS A 127 -6.62 26.74 5.03
C HIS A 127 -6.47 28.28 4.98
N ARG A 128 -5.82 28.81 3.95
CA ARG A 128 -5.65 30.27 3.77
C ARG A 128 -6.97 31.01 3.61
N ALA A 129 -7.99 30.37 3.01
CA ALA A 129 -9.32 30.94 2.85
C ALA A 129 -10.17 30.90 4.12
N GLY A 130 -9.73 30.22 5.19
CA GLY A 130 -10.47 30.15 6.44
C GLY A 130 -11.56 29.10 6.52
N ILE A 131 -11.48 28.02 5.71
CA ILE A 131 -12.29 26.81 5.88
C ILE A 131 -11.87 26.14 7.19
N LYS A 132 -12.81 25.62 7.97
CA LYS A 132 -12.59 25.09 9.31
C LYS A 132 -13.04 23.62 9.42
N ALA A 133 -12.45 22.92 10.40
CA ALA A 133 -12.94 21.62 10.81
C ALA A 133 -14.41 21.73 11.28
N GLY A 134 -15.25 20.75 10.89
CA GLY A 134 -16.68 20.75 11.18
C GLY A 134 -17.56 21.48 10.16
N ASP A 135 -17.01 22.22 9.21
CA ASP A 135 -17.76 22.82 8.11
C ASP A 135 -18.44 21.74 7.26
N PHE A 136 -19.69 21.94 6.87
CA PHE A 136 -20.37 21.07 5.90
C PHE A 136 -20.27 21.65 4.50
N ILE A 137 -19.80 20.88 3.53
CA ILE A 137 -19.74 21.28 2.12
C ILE A 137 -21.08 20.94 1.47
N ILE A 138 -21.91 21.93 1.18
CA ILE A 138 -23.26 21.74 0.63
C ILE A 138 -23.32 21.84 -0.89
N LYS A 139 -22.34 22.54 -1.53
CA LYS A 139 -22.16 22.57 -2.98
C LYS A 139 -20.68 22.58 -3.37
N VAL A 140 -20.38 21.97 -4.52
CA VAL A 140 -19.11 22.12 -5.23
C VAL A 140 -19.44 22.74 -6.58
N ASN A 141 -18.99 23.97 -6.84
CA ASN A 141 -19.49 24.84 -7.89
C ASN A 141 -21.02 25.03 -7.72
N GLU A 142 -21.79 24.78 -8.77
CA GLU A 142 -23.24 24.90 -8.74
C GLU A 142 -23.94 23.59 -8.30
N GLU A 143 -23.22 22.49 -8.12
CA GLU A 143 -23.79 21.17 -7.90
C GLU A 143 -23.91 20.86 -6.40
N SER A 144 -25.08 20.39 -5.98
CA SER A 144 -25.34 19.93 -4.60
C SER A 144 -24.52 18.69 -4.26
N THR A 145 -24.00 18.64 -3.02
CA THR A 145 -23.27 17.47 -2.51
C THR A 145 -24.15 16.41 -1.89
N LYS A 146 -25.48 16.62 -1.83
CA LYS A 146 -26.42 15.76 -1.10
C LYS A 146 -26.41 14.30 -1.60
N ASP A 147 -26.28 14.11 -2.92
CA ASP A 147 -26.34 12.79 -3.57
C ASP A 147 -24.98 12.35 -4.11
N LEU A 148 -23.89 13.09 -3.78
CA LEU A 148 -22.54 12.75 -4.18
C LEU A 148 -21.94 11.72 -3.22
N THR A 149 -21.24 10.73 -3.79
CA THR A 149 -20.33 9.90 -2.99
C THR A 149 -19.11 10.73 -2.56
N LEU A 150 -18.41 10.27 -1.52
CA LEU A 150 -17.14 10.89 -1.08
C LEU A 150 -16.14 11.00 -2.24
N MET A 151 -16.06 9.96 -3.07
CA MET A 151 -15.16 9.92 -4.22
C MET A 151 -15.53 10.96 -5.29
N ASP A 152 -16.83 11.11 -5.61
CA ASP A 152 -17.29 12.13 -6.57
C ASP A 152 -16.96 13.54 -6.09
N ALA A 153 -17.16 13.80 -4.79
CA ALA A 153 -16.80 15.08 -4.19
C ALA A 153 -15.28 15.35 -4.27
N VAL A 154 -14.43 14.35 -3.98
CA VAL A 154 -12.99 14.44 -4.14
C VAL A 154 -12.60 14.78 -5.58
N GLN A 155 -13.17 14.07 -6.57
CA GLN A 155 -12.88 14.30 -7.98
C GLN A 155 -13.23 15.73 -8.41
N LYS A 156 -14.38 16.26 -7.97
CA LYS A 156 -14.82 17.63 -8.29
C LYS A 156 -13.96 18.71 -7.63
N MET A 157 -13.46 18.47 -6.43
CA MET A 157 -12.56 19.38 -5.72
C MET A 157 -11.13 19.34 -6.24
N ARG A 158 -10.67 18.19 -6.79
CA ARG A 158 -9.37 18.07 -7.47
C ARG A 158 -9.39 18.72 -8.85
N GLY A 159 -8.21 19.03 -9.38
CA GLY A 159 -8.04 19.58 -10.71
C GLY A 159 -6.66 20.21 -10.89
N PRO A 160 -6.34 20.70 -12.10
CA PRO A 160 -5.06 21.30 -12.38
C PRO A 160 -4.78 22.53 -11.50
N LYS A 161 -3.50 22.70 -11.11
CA LYS A 161 -3.05 23.91 -10.42
C LYS A 161 -3.46 25.17 -11.21
N GLY A 162 -3.91 26.20 -10.50
CA GLY A 162 -4.37 27.47 -11.07
C GLY A 162 -5.84 27.46 -11.50
N SER A 163 -6.50 26.30 -11.63
CA SER A 163 -7.95 26.25 -11.90
C SER A 163 -8.75 26.59 -10.64
N LYS A 164 -9.95 27.14 -10.82
CA LYS A 164 -10.80 27.57 -9.71
C LYS A 164 -11.88 26.54 -9.40
N VAL A 165 -12.26 26.47 -8.12
CA VAL A 165 -13.43 25.74 -7.64
C VAL A 165 -14.10 26.56 -6.55
N THR A 166 -15.43 26.60 -6.55
CA THR A 166 -16.21 27.26 -5.51
C THR A 166 -16.84 26.21 -4.60
N LEU A 167 -16.55 26.30 -3.30
CA LEU A 167 -17.18 25.49 -2.27
C LEU A 167 -18.19 26.34 -1.51
N THR A 168 -19.44 25.89 -1.44
CA THR A 168 -20.44 26.50 -0.56
C THR A 168 -20.50 25.74 0.73
N ILE A 169 -20.19 26.43 1.82
CA ILE A 169 -20.04 25.85 3.17
C ILE A 169 -21.23 26.26 4.04
N GLN A 170 -21.81 25.29 4.72
CA GLN A 170 -22.70 25.53 5.87
C GLN A 170 -21.88 25.35 7.14
N ARG A 171 -21.77 26.41 7.93
CA ARG A 171 -20.99 26.43 9.19
C ARG A 171 -21.94 26.56 10.38
N ASP A 172 -21.71 25.79 11.41
CA ASP A 172 -22.49 25.88 12.65
C ASP A 172 -22.39 27.29 13.25
N GLY A 173 -23.54 27.85 13.65
CA GLY A 173 -23.65 29.21 14.19
C GLY A 173 -23.66 30.34 13.13
N VAL A 174 -23.65 30.02 11.82
CA VAL A 174 -23.77 30.98 10.72
C VAL A 174 -25.05 30.68 9.92
N ALA A 175 -25.98 31.65 9.85
CA ALA A 175 -27.26 31.46 9.21
C ALA A 175 -27.17 31.24 7.70
N ASP A 176 -26.37 32.05 7.02
CA ASP A 176 -26.21 31.99 5.56
C ASP A 176 -25.06 31.11 5.11
N PRO A 177 -25.23 30.36 4.01
CA PRO A 177 -24.13 29.61 3.40
C PRO A 177 -22.98 30.50 2.95
N LEU A 178 -21.75 30.07 3.20
CA LEU A 178 -20.53 30.81 2.89
C LEU A 178 -19.92 30.30 1.59
N PRO A 179 -19.85 31.10 0.51
CA PRO A 179 -19.15 30.71 -0.71
C PRO A 179 -17.65 31.00 -0.61
N PHE A 180 -16.82 29.99 -0.89
CA PHE A 180 -15.37 30.09 -0.96
C PHE A 180 -14.91 29.75 -2.38
N THR A 181 -14.48 30.73 -3.15
CA THR A 181 -13.82 30.47 -4.46
C THR A 181 -12.31 30.29 -4.24
N LEU A 182 -11.84 29.08 -4.47
CA LEU A 182 -10.49 28.65 -4.21
C LEU A 182 -9.75 28.43 -5.54
N GLU A 183 -8.51 28.85 -5.63
CA GLU A 183 -7.60 28.48 -6.71
C GLU A 183 -6.87 27.20 -6.29
N ARG A 184 -6.94 26.15 -7.12
CA ARG A 184 -6.28 24.87 -6.85
C ARG A 184 -4.78 25.02 -6.90
N ASP A 185 -4.09 24.35 -5.99
CA ASP A 185 -2.62 24.31 -5.92
C ASP A 185 -2.16 22.84 -5.84
N ILE A 186 -0.85 22.62 -5.94
CA ILE A 186 -0.26 21.31 -5.67
C ILE A 186 -0.26 21.07 -4.16
N ILE A 187 -1.03 20.09 -3.73
CA ILE A 187 -1.13 19.65 -2.34
C ILE A 187 -0.17 18.48 -2.15
N LYS A 188 0.79 18.65 -1.26
CA LYS A 188 1.76 17.59 -0.91
C LYS A 188 1.25 16.78 0.26
N ILE A 189 1.38 15.46 0.15
CA ILE A 189 1.10 14.52 1.22
C ILE A 189 2.42 14.18 1.88
N GLU A 190 2.65 14.67 3.09
CA GLU A 190 3.89 14.38 3.82
C GLU A 190 3.94 12.91 4.26
N SER A 191 4.84 12.15 3.65
CA SER A 191 5.12 10.76 4.03
C SER A 191 6.13 10.63 5.16
N VAL A 192 6.98 11.63 5.38
CA VAL A 192 8.03 11.65 6.40
C VAL A 192 7.69 12.69 7.46
N ARG A 193 7.39 12.24 8.67
CA ARG A 193 7.16 13.12 9.83
C ARG A 193 8.27 12.93 10.85
N THR A 194 8.71 14.00 11.48
CA THR A 194 9.86 13.98 12.38
C THR A 194 9.57 14.63 13.70
N LYS A 195 10.18 14.10 14.77
CA LYS A 195 10.10 14.62 16.12
C LYS A 195 11.43 14.36 16.85
N VAL A 196 11.81 15.21 17.76
CA VAL A 196 12.92 14.95 18.66
C VAL A 196 12.33 14.49 20.00
N LEU A 197 12.78 13.33 20.47
CA LEU A 197 12.37 12.76 21.74
C LEU A 197 13.43 13.01 22.80
N ASP A 198 13.05 12.84 24.08
CA ASP A 198 13.97 12.94 25.21
C ASP A 198 15.16 11.99 25.06
N GLY A 199 16.34 12.47 25.45
CA GLY A 199 17.59 11.72 25.30
C GLY A 199 18.31 11.92 23.97
N ASN A 200 17.99 12.98 23.22
CA ASN A 200 18.56 13.29 21.90
C ASN A 200 18.30 12.18 20.88
N ILE A 201 17.07 11.65 20.87
CA ILE A 201 16.63 10.60 19.97
C ILE A 201 15.85 11.24 18.81
N ALA A 202 16.28 10.97 17.58
CA ALA A 202 15.52 11.31 16.39
C ALA A 202 14.38 10.30 16.19
N TYR A 203 13.15 10.77 16.11
CA TYR A 203 12.00 9.96 15.71
C TYR A 203 11.57 10.34 14.31
N VAL A 204 11.50 9.35 13.44
CA VAL A 204 11.03 9.49 12.07
C VAL A 204 9.89 8.51 11.84
N ARG A 205 8.70 9.02 11.54
CA ARG A 205 7.58 8.23 11.08
C ARG A 205 7.49 8.31 9.56
N LEU A 206 7.57 7.16 8.90
CA LEU A 206 7.35 7.02 7.47
C LEU A 206 5.98 6.35 7.27
N THR A 207 5.01 7.12 6.75
CA THR A 207 3.62 6.65 6.61
C THR A 207 3.38 5.89 5.32
N GLN A 208 4.17 6.18 4.27
CA GLN A 208 4.08 5.54 2.95
C GLN A 208 5.37 5.76 2.16
N PHE A 209 5.67 4.86 1.21
CA PHE A 209 6.84 4.99 0.33
C PHE A 209 6.45 5.68 -0.99
N GLN A 210 6.61 7.00 -1.04
CA GLN A 210 6.32 7.87 -2.18
C GLN A 210 7.62 8.28 -2.89
N GLU A 211 7.52 8.87 -4.10
CA GLU A 211 8.69 9.34 -4.87
C GLU A 211 9.60 10.29 -4.10
N ALA A 212 9.05 11.07 -3.16
CA ALA A 212 9.81 12.03 -2.37
C ALA A 212 10.41 11.45 -1.08
N SER A 213 9.98 10.26 -0.62
CA SER A 213 10.25 9.74 0.72
C SER A 213 11.75 9.60 1.04
N GLY A 214 12.54 9.05 0.11
CA GLY A 214 13.98 8.91 0.30
C GLY A 214 14.68 10.26 0.46
N ARG A 215 14.36 11.21 -0.42
CA ARG A 215 14.90 12.58 -0.37
C ARG A 215 14.49 13.33 0.92
N ASP A 216 13.24 13.20 1.33
CA ASP A 216 12.75 13.91 2.52
C ASP A 216 13.29 13.30 3.81
N LEU A 217 13.47 11.97 3.86
CA LEU A 217 14.23 11.30 4.93
C LEU A 217 15.68 11.80 4.97
N SER A 218 16.37 11.88 3.83
CA SER A 218 17.75 12.38 3.78
C SER A 218 17.88 13.78 4.35
N LYS A 219 16.94 14.68 4.01
CA LYS A 219 16.90 16.04 4.60
C LYS A 219 16.68 16.01 6.12
N ALA A 220 15.78 15.15 6.59
CA ALA A 220 15.52 14.99 8.02
C ALA A 220 16.77 14.51 8.78
N LEU A 221 17.46 13.49 8.25
CA LEU A 221 18.68 12.95 8.84
C LEU A 221 19.82 13.99 8.89
N LYS A 222 19.97 14.81 7.83
CA LYS A 222 20.94 15.93 7.83
C LYS A 222 20.65 16.94 8.93
N LYS A 223 19.37 17.33 9.08
CA LYS A 223 18.94 18.23 10.17
C LYS A 223 19.21 17.64 11.56
N PHE A 224 18.99 16.34 11.74
CA PHE A 224 19.29 15.64 12.98
C PHE A 224 20.79 15.58 13.28
N LYS A 225 21.62 15.40 12.26
CA LYS A 225 23.08 15.48 12.39
C LYS A 225 23.53 16.87 12.86
N GLU A 226 22.98 17.95 12.29
CA GLU A 226 23.24 19.32 12.72
C GLU A 226 22.84 19.56 14.19
N GLN A 227 21.75 18.93 14.62
CA GLN A 227 21.27 18.94 16.00
C GLN A 227 22.04 17.99 16.94
N LYS A 228 23.04 17.25 16.43
CA LYS A 228 23.86 16.27 17.17
C LYS A 228 23.03 15.18 17.86
N LEU A 229 21.94 14.71 17.20
CA LEU A 229 21.16 13.58 17.69
C LEU A 229 21.99 12.31 17.62
N GLN A 230 21.84 11.43 18.60
CA GLN A 230 22.76 10.31 18.83
C GLN A 230 22.18 8.95 18.46
N SER A 231 20.90 8.88 18.17
CA SER A 231 20.18 7.66 17.81
C SER A 231 18.90 7.98 17.05
N THR A 232 18.38 6.98 16.33
CA THR A 232 17.19 7.16 15.51
C THR A 232 16.19 6.02 15.73
N ILE A 233 14.91 6.37 15.80
CA ILE A 233 13.78 5.45 15.70
C ILE A 233 13.11 5.70 14.33
N LEU A 234 13.04 4.67 13.48
CA LEU A 234 12.30 4.67 12.23
C LEU A 234 10.99 3.91 12.44
N ASP A 235 9.87 4.63 12.46
CA ASP A 235 8.55 4.05 12.67
C ASP A 235 7.88 3.73 11.32
N LEU A 236 7.72 2.45 11.03
CA LEU A 236 7.06 1.88 9.87
C LEU A 236 5.71 1.23 10.22
N ARG A 237 5.21 1.39 11.43
CA ARG A 237 3.92 0.81 11.83
C ARG A 237 2.78 1.40 11.00
N ASN A 238 1.84 0.54 10.60
CA ASN A 238 0.71 0.89 9.73
C ASN A 238 1.12 1.52 8.39
N ASN A 239 2.35 1.25 7.91
CA ASN A 239 2.82 1.68 6.60
C ASN A 239 2.61 0.54 5.59
N PRO A 240 1.64 0.63 4.67
CA PRO A 240 1.31 -0.45 3.72
C PRO A 240 2.36 -0.65 2.63
N GLY A 241 3.42 0.16 2.62
CA GLY A 241 4.46 0.13 1.62
C GLY A 241 4.37 1.29 0.63
N GLY A 242 4.56 0.99 -0.64
CA GLY A 242 4.59 1.92 -1.76
C GLY A 242 5.66 1.54 -2.78
N LEU A 243 6.38 2.53 -3.31
CA LEU A 243 7.37 2.33 -4.37
C LEU A 243 8.59 1.53 -3.89
N LEU A 244 8.96 0.52 -4.67
CA LEU A 244 10.20 -0.25 -4.47
C LEU A 244 11.44 0.67 -4.48
N THR A 245 11.49 1.61 -5.43
CA THR A 245 12.58 2.58 -5.54
C THR A 245 12.72 3.44 -4.28
N ALA A 246 11.60 3.89 -3.72
CA ALA A 246 11.60 4.65 -2.47
C ALA A 246 12.08 3.80 -1.27
N ALA A 247 11.75 2.49 -1.22
CA ALA A 247 12.28 1.59 -0.19
C ALA A 247 13.81 1.44 -0.30
N VAL A 248 14.35 1.38 -1.53
CA VAL A 248 15.79 1.37 -1.78
C VAL A 248 16.43 2.67 -1.30
N GLU A 249 15.88 3.84 -1.70
CA GLU A 249 16.38 5.16 -1.30
C GLU A 249 16.33 5.40 0.22
N VAL A 250 15.30 4.89 0.90
CA VAL A 250 15.20 4.93 2.36
C VAL A 250 16.25 4.03 3.01
N SER A 251 16.41 2.79 2.51
CA SER A 251 17.36 1.82 3.07
C SER A 251 18.81 2.28 2.90
N GLU A 252 19.15 2.86 1.74
CA GLU A 252 20.54 3.30 1.45
C GLU A 252 21.00 4.45 2.34
N GLN A 253 20.09 5.17 3.02
CA GLN A 253 20.47 6.15 4.05
C GLN A 253 21.14 5.52 5.27
N PHE A 254 21.04 4.20 5.42
CA PHE A 254 21.50 3.46 6.61
C PHE A 254 22.51 2.34 6.31
N VAL A 255 22.72 1.98 5.04
CA VAL A 255 23.67 0.91 4.66
C VAL A 255 24.82 1.45 3.80
N ALA A 256 25.99 0.83 3.91
CA ALA A 256 27.17 1.24 3.16
C ALA A 256 26.98 1.16 1.64
N PRO A 257 27.73 1.95 0.86
CA PRO A 257 27.74 1.89 -0.60
C PRO A 257 27.96 0.48 -1.15
N GLY A 258 27.26 0.13 -2.23
CA GLY A 258 27.38 -1.17 -2.91
C GLY A 258 26.73 -2.35 -2.18
N LYS A 259 26.16 -2.16 -0.99
CA LYS A 259 25.45 -3.23 -0.29
C LYS A 259 24.10 -3.51 -0.96
N LEU A 260 23.78 -4.81 -1.07
CA LEU A 260 22.49 -5.26 -1.57
C LEU A 260 21.37 -4.88 -0.60
N ILE A 261 20.31 -4.25 -1.11
CA ILE A 261 19.13 -3.90 -0.31
C ILE A 261 18.03 -4.93 -0.52
N VAL A 262 17.74 -5.24 -1.76
CA VAL A 262 16.70 -6.20 -2.14
C VAL A 262 17.03 -6.78 -3.51
N TYR A 263 16.63 -8.01 -3.77
CA TYR A 263 16.58 -8.51 -5.12
C TYR A 263 15.21 -9.09 -5.44
N ILE A 264 14.85 -9.05 -6.72
CA ILE A 264 13.59 -9.60 -7.22
C ILE A 264 13.86 -10.76 -8.17
N LYS A 265 12.93 -11.71 -8.22
CA LYS A 265 12.94 -12.82 -9.20
C LYS A 265 11.60 -12.86 -9.92
N GLY A 266 11.66 -12.71 -11.24
CA GLY A 266 10.52 -12.86 -12.13
C GLY A 266 10.24 -14.30 -12.52
N ARG A 267 9.29 -14.49 -13.44
CA ARG A 267 8.86 -15.80 -13.97
C ARG A 267 9.99 -16.55 -14.71
N ASP A 268 10.88 -15.83 -15.36
CA ASP A 268 12.05 -16.37 -16.06
C ASP A 268 13.21 -16.78 -15.14
N GLY A 269 13.06 -16.58 -13.82
CA GLY A 269 14.09 -16.85 -12.83
C GLY A 269 15.23 -15.84 -12.79
N ARG A 270 15.21 -14.82 -13.68
CA ARG A 270 16.21 -13.76 -13.69
C ARG A 270 16.13 -12.97 -12.39
N LYS A 271 17.30 -12.65 -11.85
CA LYS A 271 17.49 -11.90 -10.62
C LYS A 271 17.89 -10.47 -10.94
N ASP A 272 17.07 -9.51 -10.53
CA ASP A 272 17.40 -8.09 -10.60
C ASP A 272 17.73 -7.59 -9.20
N GLU A 273 18.91 -6.99 -9.03
CA GLU A 273 19.47 -6.56 -7.73
C GLU A 273 19.41 -5.04 -7.57
N TYR A 274 19.04 -4.61 -6.39
CA TYR A 274 19.00 -3.21 -5.99
C TYR A 274 20.02 -2.96 -4.89
N LEU A 275 21.06 -2.22 -5.23
CA LEU A 275 22.20 -1.92 -4.37
C LEU A 275 22.11 -0.49 -3.87
N SER A 276 22.71 -0.22 -2.69
CA SER A 276 22.92 1.15 -2.20
C SER A 276 23.84 1.91 -3.16
N ARG A 277 23.36 3.08 -3.62
CA ARG A 277 24.06 3.97 -4.57
C ARG A 277 24.67 5.20 -3.89
N MET A 278 24.61 5.26 -2.56
CA MET A 278 25.25 6.34 -1.81
C MET A 278 26.74 6.41 -2.11
N LYS A 279 27.32 7.61 -2.07
CA LYS A 279 28.77 7.81 -2.29
C LYS A 279 29.54 7.55 -1.00
N ASP A 280 28.97 7.96 0.12
CA ASP A 280 29.62 7.90 1.43
C ASP A 280 28.93 6.88 2.31
N ALA A 281 29.67 6.28 3.23
CA ALA A 281 29.10 5.43 4.25
C ALA A 281 28.20 6.24 5.19
N PRO A 282 27.03 5.71 5.59
CA PRO A 282 26.18 6.38 6.56
C PRO A 282 26.82 6.43 7.91
N GLU A 283 26.36 7.39 8.75
CA GLU A 283 26.82 7.45 10.14
C GLU A 283 26.32 6.23 10.94
N GLU A 284 27.21 5.68 11.74
CA GLU A 284 26.92 4.57 12.65
C GLU A 284 26.41 5.11 14.00
N TYR A 285 25.10 5.27 14.09
CA TYR A 285 24.41 5.52 15.36
C TYR A 285 23.36 4.41 15.59
N PRO A 286 22.94 4.15 16.83
CA PRO A 286 21.89 3.18 17.13
C PRO A 286 20.61 3.48 16.36
N LEU A 287 20.07 2.47 15.68
CA LEU A 287 18.84 2.54 14.90
C LEU A 287 17.87 1.46 15.36
N ILE A 288 16.67 1.86 15.71
CA ILE A 288 15.54 0.97 15.98
C ILE A 288 14.48 1.18 14.90
N ILE A 289 13.90 0.08 14.43
CA ILE A 289 12.76 0.10 13.52
C ILE A 289 11.52 -0.41 14.27
N LEU A 290 10.44 0.37 14.27
CA LEU A 290 9.15 -0.07 14.77
C LEU A 290 8.30 -0.62 13.65
N VAL A 291 7.73 -1.82 13.85
CA VAL A 291 6.86 -2.50 12.88
C VAL A 291 5.64 -3.11 13.55
N ASN A 292 4.58 -3.33 12.76
CA ASN A 292 3.41 -4.10 13.16
C ASN A 292 2.80 -4.85 11.96
N GLU A 293 1.66 -5.50 12.17
CA GLU A 293 0.90 -6.22 11.14
C GLU A 293 0.42 -5.33 9.98
N GLY A 294 0.37 -4.01 10.17
CA GLY A 294 0.11 -3.03 9.11
C GLY A 294 1.35 -2.63 8.31
N SER A 295 2.55 -3.09 8.68
CA SER A 295 3.79 -2.86 7.94
C SER A 295 3.89 -3.87 6.80
N ALA A 296 3.83 -3.43 5.54
CA ALA A 296 3.78 -4.33 4.39
C ALA A 296 4.70 -3.90 3.24
N SER A 297 5.05 -4.85 2.35
CA SER A 297 5.69 -4.58 1.04
C SER A 297 7.01 -3.79 1.18
N ALA A 298 7.08 -2.53 0.72
CA ALA A 298 8.25 -1.65 0.82
C ALA A 298 8.75 -1.48 2.26
N SER A 299 7.85 -1.45 3.26
CA SER A 299 8.21 -1.45 4.69
C SER A 299 8.98 -2.71 5.07
N GLU A 300 8.60 -3.85 4.51
CA GLU A 300 9.24 -5.13 4.78
C GLU A 300 10.59 -5.27 4.07
N ILE A 301 10.80 -4.56 2.95
CA ILE A 301 12.12 -4.44 2.32
C ILE A 301 13.08 -3.75 3.28
N VAL A 302 12.71 -2.60 3.84
CA VAL A 302 13.53 -1.85 4.80
C VAL A 302 13.76 -2.66 6.07
N ALA A 303 12.70 -3.21 6.67
CA ALA A 303 12.76 -4.02 7.88
C ALA A 303 13.51 -5.36 7.69
N GLY A 304 13.61 -5.85 6.46
CA GLY A 304 14.42 -7.03 6.14
C GLY A 304 15.89 -6.72 5.85
N ALA A 305 16.13 -5.64 5.09
CA ALA A 305 17.47 -5.28 4.64
C ALA A 305 18.38 -4.79 5.78
N LEU A 306 17.87 -3.89 6.62
CA LEU A 306 18.70 -3.26 7.66
C LEU A 306 19.18 -4.23 8.73
N PRO A 307 18.36 -5.13 9.27
CA PRO A 307 18.85 -6.18 10.18
C PRO A 307 19.73 -7.22 9.50
N ASP A 308 19.50 -7.55 8.22
CA ASP A 308 20.37 -8.47 7.48
C ASP A 308 21.82 -7.96 7.45
N TRP A 309 22.03 -6.65 7.46
CA TRP A 309 23.33 -6.01 7.57
C TRP A 309 23.74 -5.69 9.02
N GLY A 310 22.96 -6.09 10.03
CA GLY A 310 23.23 -5.78 11.43
C GLY A 310 23.10 -4.28 11.76
N ARG A 311 22.37 -3.52 10.92
CA ARG A 311 22.31 -2.06 11.03
C ARG A 311 21.22 -1.57 11.98
N ALA A 312 20.18 -2.35 12.18
CA ALA A 312 19.03 -1.97 13.01
C ALA A 312 18.52 -3.15 13.85
N VAL A 313 17.86 -2.83 14.95
CA VAL A 313 17.06 -3.74 15.78
C VAL A 313 15.58 -3.46 15.51
N ILE A 314 14.80 -4.51 15.31
CA ILE A 314 13.36 -4.40 15.07
C ILE A 314 12.58 -4.63 16.35
N ILE A 315 11.62 -3.76 16.64
CA ILE A 315 10.69 -3.87 17.77
C ILE A 315 9.25 -3.81 17.25
N GLY A 316 8.37 -4.62 17.81
CA GLY A 316 6.94 -4.58 17.50
C GLY A 316 6.31 -5.94 17.37
N THR A 317 5.45 -6.12 16.37
CA THR A 317 4.82 -7.40 16.00
C THR A 317 5.21 -7.79 14.58
N THR A 318 5.02 -9.07 14.21
CA THR A 318 5.34 -9.58 12.88
C THR A 318 4.61 -8.78 11.80
N THR A 319 5.30 -8.43 10.73
CA THR A 319 4.75 -7.66 9.60
C THR A 319 3.80 -8.49 8.74
N PHE A 320 3.15 -7.87 7.78
CA PHE A 320 2.06 -8.44 6.96
C PHE A 320 2.46 -9.67 6.14
N GLY A 321 3.66 -9.71 5.55
CA GLY A 321 4.12 -10.80 4.69
C GLY A 321 3.80 -10.62 3.19
N LYS A 322 3.83 -9.41 2.66
CA LYS A 322 3.66 -9.13 1.23
C LYS A 322 5.00 -9.11 0.50
N GLY A 323 5.43 -10.27 0.00
CA GLY A 323 6.68 -10.46 -0.74
C GLY A 323 6.54 -10.43 -2.28
N SER A 324 5.40 -9.95 -2.81
CA SER A 324 5.14 -9.87 -4.25
C SER A 324 5.36 -8.46 -4.80
N VAL A 325 6.02 -8.38 -5.97
CA VAL A 325 6.21 -7.14 -6.72
C VAL A 325 4.99 -6.91 -7.59
N GLN A 326 4.34 -5.76 -7.41
CA GLN A 326 3.22 -5.33 -8.23
C GLN A 326 3.70 -4.36 -9.30
N THR A 327 3.53 -4.71 -10.56
CA THR A 327 3.77 -3.80 -11.69
C THR A 327 2.46 -3.20 -12.15
N ILE A 328 2.46 -1.90 -12.34
CA ILE A 328 1.30 -1.18 -12.88
C ILE A 328 1.55 -0.92 -14.36
N LEU A 329 0.69 -1.47 -15.20
CA LEU A 329 0.74 -1.34 -16.66
C LEU A 329 -0.40 -0.42 -17.10
N PRO A 330 -0.12 0.74 -17.74
CA PRO A 330 -1.15 1.59 -18.29
C PRO A 330 -1.81 0.92 -19.51
N LEU A 331 -3.12 1.10 -19.64
CA LEU A 331 -3.89 0.63 -20.79
C LEU A 331 -4.31 1.82 -21.66
N ALA A 332 -4.63 1.56 -22.93
CA ALA A 332 -4.90 2.58 -23.92
C ALA A 332 -6.17 3.43 -23.66
N ASP A 333 -7.11 2.89 -22.89
CA ASP A 333 -8.35 3.55 -22.47
C ASP A 333 -8.20 4.43 -21.21
N GLY A 334 -6.96 4.58 -20.71
CA GLY A 334 -6.65 5.31 -19.48
C GLY A 334 -6.81 4.48 -18.19
N SER A 335 -7.29 3.26 -18.29
CA SER A 335 -7.31 2.31 -17.17
C SER A 335 -5.93 1.73 -16.90
N GLY A 336 -5.77 0.96 -15.83
CA GLY A 336 -4.50 0.33 -15.46
C GLY A 336 -4.67 -1.14 -15.09
N LEU A 337 -3.60 -1.90 -15.30
CA LEU A 337 -3.50 -3.28 -14.85
C LEU A 337 -2.42 -3.37 -13.78
N ARG A 338 -2.80 -3.71 -12.55
CA ARG A 338 -1.89 -4.08 -11.48
C ARG A 338 -1.66 -5.58 -11.53
N LEU A 339 -0.43 -6.01 -11.75
CA LEU A 339 -0.09 -7.41 -11.96
C LEU A 339 1.10 -7.82 -11.11
N THR A 340 1.03 -9.00 -10.48
CA THR A 340 2.17 -9.61 -9.79
C THR A 340 3.15 -10.13 -10.83
N THR A 341 4.33 -9.52 -10.92
CA THR A 341 5.34 -9.85 -11.94
C THR A 341 6.58 -10.53 -11.37
N ALA A 342 6.83 -10.38 -10.07
CA ALA A 342 8.00 -10.93 -9.41
C ALA A 342 7.77 -11.14 -7.90
N LYS A 343 8.74 -11.77 -7.26
CA LYS A 343 8.85 -11.86 -5.79
C LYS A 343 10.15 -11.22 -5.35
N TYR A 344 10.14 -10.55 -4.18
CA TYR A 344 11.35 -9.97 -3.63
C TYR A 344 11.87 -10.73 -2.41
N TYR A 345 13.17 -10.57 -2.20
CA TYR A 345 13.96 -11.29 -1.20
C TYR A 345 14.91 -10.33 -0.51
N THR A 346 15.14 -10.54 0.78
CA THR A 346 16.11 -9.76 1.56
C THR A 346 17.54 -10.06 1.12
N PRO A 347 18.55 -9.27 1.53
CA PRO A 347 19.95 -9.53 1.21
C PRO A 347 20.42 -10.93 1.54
N LYS A 348 19.97 -11.51 2.64
CA LYS A 348 20.28 -12.89 3.06
C LYS A 348 19.43 -13.96 2.36
N GLY A 349 18.59 -13.57 1.40
CA GLY A 349 17.82 -14.52 0.59
C GLY A 349 16.52 -14.99 1.21
N ARG A 350 16.06 -14.37 2.32
CA ARG A 350 14.78 -14.72 2.94
C ARG A 350 13.62 -14.23 2.06
N SER A 351 12.65 -15.11 1.82
CA SER A 351 11.36 -14.72 1.23
C SER A 351 10.50 -14.07 2.30
N ILE A 352 9.86 -12.97 1.97
CA ILE A 352 8.94 -12.26 2.87
C ILE A 352 7.50 -12.77 2.69
N GLN A 353 7.21 -13.36 1.52
CA GLN A 353 5.85 -13.78 1.15
C GLN A 353 5.23 -14.72 2.17
N SER A 354 4.08 -14.32 2.72
CA SER A 354 3.28 -15.04 3.73
C SER A 354 3.96 -15.28 5.09
N THR A 355 5.21 -14.84 5.28
CA THR A 355 5.96 -15.00 6.54
C THR A 355 6.15 -13.68 7.28
N GLY A 356 6.26 -12.58 6.55
CA GLY A 356 6.60 -11.28 7.09
C GLY A 356 8.02 -11.20 7.64
N ILE A 357 8.29 -10.11 8.34
CA ILE A 357 9.52 -9.89 9.11
C ILE A 357 9.17 -10.01 10.59
N THR A 358 9.79 -10.96 11.26
CA THR A 358 9.65 -11.14 12.72
C THR A 358 10.55 -10.15 13.43
N PRO A 359 10.03 -9.37 14.42
CA PRO A 359 10.85 -8.45 15.19
C PRO A 359 11.89 -9.19 16.05
N ASP A 360 13.03 -8.54 16.31
CA ASP A 360 14.03 -9.02 17.28
C ASP A 360 13.47 -8.98 18.71
N ILE A 361 12.64 -7.96 19.00
CA ILE A 361 11.98 -7.78 20.29
C ILE A 361 10.48 -7.66 20.05
N VAL A 362 9.75 -8.67 20.46
CA VAL A 362 8.28 -8.71 20.31
C VAL A 362 7.65 -7.88 21.42
N VAL A 363 6.95 -6.81 21.04
CA VAL A 363 6.16 -5.96 21.94
C VAL A 363 4.76 -5.80 21.34
N LYS A 364 3.77 -6.38 22.00
CA LYS A 364 2.36 -6.25 21.56
C LYS A 364 1.80 -4.88 21.97
N PRO A 365 0.97 -4.23 21.13
CA PRO A 365 0.28 -3.02 21.54
C PRO A 365 -0.66 -3.32 22.71
N GLN A 366 -0.84 -2.36 23.62
CA GLN A 366 -1.91 -2.46 24.59
C GLN A 366 -3.25 -2.24 23.92
N PRO A 367 -4.29 -3.02 24.28
CA PRO A 367 -5.63 -2.71 23.85
C PRO A 367 -6.00 -1.31 24.38
N PRO A 368 -6.74 -0.50 23.60
CA PRO A 368 -7.16 0.83 24.07
C PRO A 368 -7.93 0.65 25.39
N THR A 369 -7.49 1.31 26.45
CA THR A 369 -8.19 1.36 27.72
C THR A 369 -9.49 2.11 27.46
N VAL A 370 -10.60 1.41 27.32
CA VAL A 370 -11.92 2.02 27.31
C VAL A 370 -12.13 2.58 28.71
N VAL A 371 -11.83 3.87 28.89
CA VAL A 371 -12.24 4.60 30.08
C VAL A 371 -13.77 4.67 30.03
N ALA A 372 -14.43 3.70 30.65
CA ALA A 372 -15.85 3.79 30.92
C ALA A 372 -16.01 5.04 31.82
N LYS A 373 -16.55 6.13 31.22
CA LYS A 373 -17.09 7.23 32.02
C LYS A 373 -18.10 6.61 32.98
N ALA A 374 -17.75 6.60 34.27
CA ALA A 374 -18.64 6.22 35.33
C ALA A 374 -19.94 7.05 35.19
N ALA A 375 -20.98 6.40 34.70
CA ALA A 375 -22.33 6.93 34.81
C ALA A 375 -22.68 6.93 36.31
N ASP A 376 -22.94 8.10 36.80
CA ASP A 376 -23.45 8.39 38.13
C ASP A 376 -24.61 7.46 38.47
N LYS A 377 -24.45 6.74 39.60
CA LYS A 377 -25.51 5.91 40.16
C LYS A 377 -26.48 6.79 40.88
N ASP A 378 -27.65 6.97 40.32
CA ASP A 378 -28.80 7.27 41.15
C ASP A 378 -29.60 6.01 41.42
N LYS A 379 -29.89 5.84 42.68
CA LYS A 379 -30.61 4.74 43.32
C LYS A 379 -32.09 4.84 43.01
N ASP A 380 -32.76 3.72 42.86
CA ASP A 380 -33.85 3.21 43.64
C ASP A 380 -34.81 2.32 42.83
N LYS A 381 -34.98 1.15 43.21
CA LYS A 381 -36.16 0.39 43.70
C LYS A 381 -36.24 -1.06 43.27
N GLU A 382 -36.45 -1.85 44.33
CA GLU A 382 -36.77 -3.26 44.37
C GLU A 382 -37.94 -3.70 43.47
N GLY A 383 -37.85 -4.96 43.02
CA GLY A 383 -38.96 -5.72 42.43
C GLY A 383 -38.58 -7.16 42.20
N ASP A 384 -39.05 -8.01 43.12
CA ASP A 384 -38.96 -9.47 43.13
C ASP A 384 -39.39 -10.14 41.82
N GLY A 385 -38.71 -11.25 41.46
CA GLY A 385 -39.15 -12.13 40.38
C GLY A 385 -38.26 -13.32 40.11
N LYS A 386 -38.62 -14.42 40.69
CA LYS A 386 -38.11 -15.79 40.73
C LYS A 386 -37.64 -16.40 39.40
N PRO A 387 -36.68 -17.33 39.41
CA PRO A 387 -36.07 -17.94 38.22
C PRO A 387 -36.86 -19.14 37.68
N THR A 388 -36.92 -19.30 36.37
CA THR A 388 -37.35 -20.53 35.71
C THR A 388 -36.21 -21.10 34.85
N ALA A 389 -36.02 -22.41 35.02
CA ALA A 389 -34.98 -23.24 34.41
C ALA A 389 -35.20 -23.58 32.91
N PRO A 390 -34.26 -24.21 32.24
CA PRO A 390 -34.13 -24.26 30.78
C PRO A 390 -34.87 -25.46 30.16
N HIS A 391 -35.29 -25.35 28.92
CA HIS A 391 -35.72 -26.44 28.05
C HIS A 391 -34.98 -26.48 26.71
N PRO A 392 -34.90 -27.64 26.03
CA PRO A 392 -33.73 -28.13 25.32
C PRO A 392 -33.73 -27.91 23.80
N ALA A 393 -32.57 -28.12 23.23
CA ALA A 393 -32.18 -28.10 21.83
C ALA A 393 -33.18 -28.65 20.80
N ALA A 394 -33.44 -27.93 19.76
CA ALA A 394 -33.99 -28.41 18.50
C ALA A 394 -32.96 -28.30 17.38
N LYS A 395 -32.91 -29.38 16.59
CA LYS A 395 -31.94 -29.70 15.55
C LYS A 395 -31.95 -28.76 14.36
N THR A 396 -30.77 -28.43 13.87
CA THR A 396 -30.43 -27.73 12.62
C THR A 396 -30.93 -28.46 11.35
N PRO A 397 -31.33 -27.75 10.31
CA PRO A 397 -31.18 -28.21 8.94
C PRO A 397 -29.96 -27.50 8.33
N THR A 398 -29.08 -28.31 7.77
CA THR A 398 -27.91 -27.94 6.95
C THR A 398 -28.35 -27.22 5.69
N THR A 399 -27.89 -25.97 5.54
CA THR A 399 -27.95 -25.21 4.30
C THR A 399 -26.55 -25.18 3.70
N PRO A 400 -26.38 -25.34 2.35
CA PRO A 400 -25.08 -25.33 1.72
C PRO A 400 -24.39 -23.97 1.82
N PRO A 401 -23.05 -23.88 1.77
CA PRO A 401 -22.33 -22.63 1.94
C PRO A 401 -22.65 -21.65 0.82
N ALA A 402 -23.06 -20.47 1.19
CA ALA A 402 -23.25 -19.34 0.28
C ALA A 402 -21.90 -18.97 -0.35
N VAL A 403 -21.91 -18.86 -1.67
CA VAL A 403 -20.82 -18.34 -2.48
C VAL A 403 -20.55 -16.90 -2.04
N ALA A 404 -19.34 -16.65 -1.52
CA ALA A 404 -18.89 -15.33 -1.14
C ALA A 404 -18.88 -14.41 -2.37
N LYS A 405 -19.51 -13.25 -2.26
CA LYS A 405 -19.43 -12.18 -3.26
C LYS A 405 -17.97 -11.72 -3.38
N PRO A 406 -17.39 -11.65 -4.57
CA PRO A 406 -16.05 -11.09 -4.75
C PRO A 406 -16.14 -9.57 -4.66
N GLY A 407 -15.35 -8.96 -3.74
CA GLY A 407 -15.08 -7.52 -3.77
C GLY A 407 -15.36 -6.72 -2.51
N GLU A 408 -15.19 -7.27 -1.33
CA GLU A 408 -14.94 -6.46 -0.12
C GLU A 408 -13.50 -6.69 0.34
N GLU A 409 -12.63 -5.72 0.06
CA GLU A 409 -11.40 -5.57 0.82
C GLU A 409 -11.76 -5.39 2.29
N PRO A 410 -11.05 -6.00 3.26
CA PRO A 410 -11.27 -5.72 4.66
C PRO A 410 -10.94 -4.24 4.91
N SER A 411 -11.98 -3.41 4.95
CA SER A 411 -11.88 -2.05 5.45
C SER A 411 -11.40 -2.14 6.89
N ALA A 412 -10.18 -1.72 7.13
CA ALA A 412 -9.68 -1.48 8.46
C ALA A 412 -10.59 -0.42 9.10
N LYS A 413 -11.55 -0.85 9.90
CA LYS A 413 -12.27 0.02 10.82
C LYS A 413 -11.29 0.53 11.87
N GLY A 414 -10.57 1.61 11.52
CA GLY A 414 -9.90 2.44 12.50
C GLY A 414 -10.97 3.13 13.33
N ALA A 415 -10.93 2.92 14.64
CA ALA A 415 -11.67 3.73 15.60
C ALA A 415 -11.37 5.24 15.36
N PRO A 416 -12.28 6.16 15.69
CA PRO A 416 -12.04 7.60 15.57
C PRO A 416 -10.98 8.01 16.62
N GLY A 417 -9.71 7.93 16.23
CA GLY A 417 -8.58 8.48 16.95
C GLY A 417 -8.22 9.83 16.36
N ASP A 418 -7.58 10.64 17.19
CA ASP A 418 -6.95 11.92 16.86
C ASP A 418 -6.51 11.98 15.38
N PRO A 419 -6.89 13.00 14.61
CA PRO A 419 -6.50 13.15 13.20
C PRO A 419 -4.98 13.21 12.98
N SER A 420 -4.15 13.40 14.02
CA SER A 420 -2.69 13.26 13.95
C SER A 420 -2.23 11.80 13.96
N GLY A 421 -3.08 10.84 14.42
CA GLY A 421 -2.76 9.41 14.52
C GLY A 421 -1.57 9.09 15.44
N GLU A 422 -1.18 10.01 16.31
CA GLU A 422 -0.09 9.86 17.27
C GLU A 422 -0.69 9.59 18.66
N ALA A 423 -0.60 8.33 19.12
CA ALA A 423 -0.77 8.02 20.54
C ALA A 423 0.23 8.86 21.35
N SER A 424 -0.17 9.32 22.52
CA SER A 424 0.77 10.00 23.42
C SER A 424 1.93 9.04 23.73
N LEU A 425 3.15 9.59 23.96
CA LEU A 425 4.32 8.79 24.35
C LEU A 425 4.01 7.88 25.56
N GLU A 426 3.09 8.29 26.42
CA GLU A 426 2.69 7.56 27.63
C GLU A 426 1.79 6.35 27.35
N GLU A 427 1.16 6.29 26.18
CA GLU A 427 0.26 5.19 25.77
C GLU A 427 0.91 4.22 24.78
N ASP A 428 2.04 4.60 24.16
CA ASP A 428 2.73 3.81 23.14
C ASP A 428 3.87 2.96 23.71
N ILE A 429 3.54 1.78 24.25
CA ILE A 429 4.52 0.87 24.88
C ILE A 429 5.63 0.40 23.92
N GLN A 430 5.37 0.31 22.60
CA GLN A 430 6.40 -0.07 21.62
C GLN A 430 7.42 1.08 21.48
N LEU A 431 6.94 2.32 21.39
CA LEU A 431 7.80 3.50 21.33
C LEU A 431 8.56 3.70 22.65
N GLN A 432 7.90 3.53 23.79
CA GLN A 432 8.54 3.56 25.11
C GLN A 432 9.70 2.56 25.19
N LYS A 433 9.47 1.30 24.74
CA LYS A 433 10.52 0.28 24.76
C LYS A 433 11.70 0.62 23.86
N ALA A 434 11.44 1.21 22.70
CA ALA A 434 12.49 1.70 21.80
C ALA A 434 13.32 2.81 22.47
N VAL A 435 12.66 3.78 23.10
CA VAL A 435 13.34 4.88 23.81
C VAL A 435 14.17 4.36 24.98
N GLU A 436 13.63 3.45 25.80
CA GLU A 436 14.34 2.80 26.91
C GLU A 436 15.63 2.11 26.43
N LEU A 437 15.53 1.31 25.37
CA LEU A 437 16.69 0.60 24.82
C LEU A 437 17.77 1.56 24.31
N LEU A 438 17.39 2.64 23.64
CA LEU A 438 18.34 3.64 23.15
C LEU A 438 19.02 4.41 24.29
N LYS A 439 18.29 4.74 25.35
CA LYS A 439 18.85 5.36 26.55
C LYS A 439 19.84 4.41 27.26
N THR A 440 19.50 3.13 27.39
CA THR A 440 20.37 2.11 27.99
C THR A 440 21.62 1.86 27.13
N TRP A 441 21.47 1.80 25.81
CA TRP A 441 22.59 1.64 24.88
C TRP A 441 23.61 2.76 25.02
N LYS A 442 23.16 3.99 25.19
CA LYS A 442 24.02 5.16 25.43
C LYS A 442 24.84 4.96 26.69
N ILE A 443 24.22 4.57 27.82
CA ILE A 443 24.90 4.32 29.09
C ILE A 443 25.98 3.25 28.90
N VAL A 444 25.68 2.14 28.21
CA VAL A 444 26.64 1.04 27.98
C VAL A 444 27.80 1.50 27.10
N LYS A 445 27.55 2.34 26.09
CA LYS A 445 28.61 2.90 25.22
C LYS A 445 29.52 3.86 25.98
N ASP A 446 28.96 4.67 26.86
CA ASP A 446 29.71 5.65 27.68
C ASP A 446 30.51 4.97 28.82
N LEU A 447 30.11 3.72 29.21
CA LEU A 447 30.81 2.90 30.20
C LEU A 447 31.98 2.09 29.62
N LYS A 448 32.18 2.07 28.29
CA LYS A 448 33.32 1.44 27.63
C LYS A 448 34.34 2.48 27.15
N PRO A 449 35.28 2.90 28.02
CA PRO A 449 36.67 3.07 27.68
C PRO A 449 37.50 2.18 28.61
N LEU A 450 37.75 0.97 28.18
CA LEU A 450 38.85 0.17 28.72
C LEU A 450 39.60 -0.45 27.55
#